data_3e450c78a76e4f2ddb9e69df2601bd72
#
_entry.id   3e450c78a76e4f2ddb9e69df2601bd72
#
_cell.length_a   1.000
_cell.length_b   1.000
_cell.length_c   1.000
_cell.angle_alpha   90.00
_cell.angle_beta   90.00
_cell.angle_gamma   90.00
#
_symmetry.space_group_name_H-M   'P 1'
#
loop_
_entity.id
_entity.type
_entity.pdbx_description
1 polymer ?
#
loop_
_entity_poly.entity_id
_entity_poly.type
_entity_poly.pdbx_seq_one_letter_code
_entity_poly.pdbx_strand_id
1 'polypeptide(L)'
;PPPPPPPPPPPPPPPPPRLDSSAASDVYKRQPLYQSLGDGNYRMPVPMMNIINGGEHADNSVDLQEFMILPVAAGSIREAVRYGAEVFHALKSVLGGRALATTVGDEGGFAPNLRSNEEAIEVILEAIEKAGFKAGADIHLGLDAASSEFYKDGRYVLGSEGKSFDSAGFANFLTGWVDQYPILSIGDGMDEGDWDGWKLLTEKLGDRVQLVGDDLFVTNTGILKEGIDKGVANSILIKFNQIGTLTETLEAIRMAHGAGYSAVISHRSGETEDTTIADLAVATATGQIKTGSLSRSDRIAKYNQLMRIEDQLGDDAVYAGKSAFPSL
;
A
#
# COMPACT_ATOMS: atom_id res chain seq x y z
N PRO A 1 68.89 14.85 5.44
CA PRO A 1 68.01 13.98 4.66
C PRO A 1 67.21 14.81 3.66
N PRO A 2 67.03 14.34 2.42
CA PRO A 2 66.16 15.04 1.47
C PRO A 2 64.73 15.11 1.99
N PRO A 3 63.93 16.13 1.60
CA PRO A 3 62.54 16.22 2.01
C PRO A 3 61.73 15.03 1.46
N PRO A 4 60.70 14.56 2.17
CA PRO A 4 59.88 13.47 1.68
C PRO A 4 59.23 13.83 0.33
N PRO A 5 59.00 12.86 -0.55
CA PRO A 5 58.33 13.11 -1.82
C PRO A 5 56.92 13.67 -1.58
N PRO A 6 56.38 14.52 -2.48
CA PRO A 6 55.04 15.04 -2.35
C PRO A 6 54.03 13.88 -2.37
N PRO A 7 52.89 14.03 -1.67
CA PRO A 7 51.84 12.99 -1.70
C PRO A 7 51.34 12.77 -3.14
N PRO A 8 50.93 11.56 -3.50
CA PRO A 8 50.39 11.28 -4.82
C PRO A 8 49.13 12.16 -5.06
N PRO A 9 48.88 12.55 -6.31
CA PRO A 9 47.67 13.30 -6.63
C PRO A 9 46.45 12.49 -6.23
N PRO A 10 45.33 13.17 -5.84
CA PRO A 10 44.09 12.48 -5.54
C PRO A 10 43.63 11.68 -6.77
N PRO A 11 42.97 10.51 -6.58
CA PRO A 11 42.46 9.73 -7.69
C PRO A 11 41.46 10.61 -8.51
N PRO A 12 41.41 10.41 -9.84
CA PRO A 12 40.44 11.12 -10.65
C PRO A 12 39.03 10.87 -10.13
N PRO A 13 38.13 11.86 -10.23
CA PRO A 13 36.74 11.66 -9.86
C PRO A 13 36.17 10.46 -10.64
N PRO A 14 35.27 9.66 -10.03
CA PRO A 14 34.62 8.58 -10.75
C PRO A 14 33.93 9.13 -12.01
N PRO A 15 33.89 8.35 -13.11
CA PRO A 15 33.18 8.78 -14.30
C PRO A 15 31.72 9.11 -13.93
N PRO A 16 31.13 10.13 -14.58
CA PRO A 16 29.72 10.45 -14.32
C PRO A 16 28.87 9.21 -14.58
N PRO A 17 27.94 8.89 -13.68
CA PRO A 17 27.02 7.78 -13.88
C PRO A 17 26.24 7.98 -15.20
N ARG A 18 25.89 6.89 -15.86
CA ARG A 18 25.12 6.96 -17.11
C ARG A 18 23.77 7.65 -16.84
N LEU A 19 23.37 8.56 -17.73
CA LEU A 19 22.16 9.37 -17.62
C LEU A 19 20.85 8.58 -17.63
N ASP A 20 20.92 7.29 -17.84
CA ASP A 20 19.83 6.33 -17.93
C ASP A 20 19.51 5.61 -16.59
N SER A 21 20.24 5.87 -15.53
CA SER A 21 19.93 5.37 -14.19
C SER A 21 19.35 6.48 -13.32
N SER A 22 18.23 6.20 -12.65
CA SER A 22 17.54 7.16 -11.76
C SER A 22 18.42 7.62 -10.60
N ALA A 23 19.16 6.71 -9.98
CA ALA A 23 20.13 7.02 -8.92
C ALA A 23 21.29 7.92 -9.39
N ALA A 24 21.59 7.89 -10.69
CA ALA A 24 22.57 8.76 -11.31
C ALA A 24 22.03 10.15 -11.59
N SER A 25 20.74 10.27 -11.85
CA SER A 25 20.11 11.53 -12.21
C SER A 25 20.00 12.47 -11.03
N ASP A 26 19.62 12.02 -9.85
CA ASP A 26 19.52 12.87 -8.66
C ASP A 26 20.90 13.31 -8.16
N VAL A 27 21.88 12.41 -8.13
CA VAL A 27 23.27 12.75 -7.76
C VAL A 27 23.88 13.77 -8.72
N TYR A 28 23.67 13.59 -10.03
CA TYR A 28 24.22 14.51 -11.05
C TYR A 28 23.55 15.89 -11.01
N LYS A 29 22.23 15.92 -10.91
CA LYS A 29 21.45 17.17 -10.85
C LYS A 29 21.44 17.80 -9.47
N ARG A 30 21.85 17.07 -8.42
CA ARG A 30 21.77 17.48 -7.01
C ARG A 30 20.38 17.89 -6.57
N GLN A 31 19.35 17.20 -7.10
CA GLN A 31 17.95 17.39 -6.70
C GLN A 31 17.48 16.19 -5.87
N PRO A 32 16.48 16.38 -5.02
CA PRO A 32 15.80 15.27 -4.36
C PRO A 32 15.28 14.24 -5.38
N LEU A 33 15.21 12.97 -4.96
CA LEU A 33 14.86 11.88 -5.88
C LEU A 33 13.45 12.08 -6.50
N TYR A 34 12.46 12.51 -5.70
CA TYR A 34 11.12 12.77 -6.22
C TYR A 34 11.10 13.84 -7.33
N GLN A 35 11.98 14.84 -7.25
CA GLN A 35 12.10 15.85 -8.30
C GLN A 35 12.80 15.32 -9.56
N SER A 36 13.75 14.40 -9.37
CA SER A 36 14.46 13.79 -10.48
C SER A 36 13.58 12.84 -11.29
N LEU A 37 12.63 12.17 -10.63
CA LEU A 37 11.71 11.19 -11.23
C LEU A 37 10.42 11.84 -11.76
N GLY A 38 9.98 12.94 -11.15
CA GLY A 38 8.72 13.60 -11.46
C GLY A 38 8.81 14.63 -12.57
N ASP A 39 7.67 15.09 -13.02
CA ASP A 39 7.50 16.12 -14.05
C ASP A 39 7.12 17.50 -13.49
N GLY A 40 7.11 17.65 -12.16
CA GLY A 40 6.71 18.88 -11.46
C GLY A 40 5.28 18.82 -10.90
N ASN A 41 4.50 17.81 -11.22
CA ASN A 41 3.19 17.58 -10.64
C ASN A 41 3.31 16.62 -9.46
N TYR A 42 3.53 17.16 -8.26
CA TYR A 42 3.74 16.37 -7.05
C TYR A 42 2.46 16.25 -6.24
N ARG A 43 2.24 15.07 -5.66
CA ARG A 43 1.08 14.81 -4.82
C ARG A 43 1.47 13.97 -3.63
N MET A 44 1.12 14.43 -2.42
CA MET A 44 1.35 13.66 -1.20
C MET A 44 0.34 12.52 -1.13
N PRO A 45 0.80 11.25 -1.06
CA PRO A 45 -0.10 10.10 -1.13
C PRO A 45 -0.89 9.90 0.16
N VAL A 46 -2.10 9.33 0.04
CA VAL A 46 -2.82 8.73 1.17
C VAL A 46 -2.10 7.45 1.57
N PRO A 47 -1.64 7.32 2.82
CA PRO A 47 -1.06 6.09 3.29
C PRO A 47 -2.14 5.05 3.61
N MET A 48 -2.00 3.86 3.05
CA MET A 48 -2.79 2.66 3.37
C MET A 48 -2.02 1.90 4.47
N MET A 49 -2.40 2.14 5.72
CA MET A 49 -1.63 1.71 6.89
C MET A 49 -2.12 0.35 7.39
N ASN A 50 -1.35 -0.70 7.21
CA ASN A 50 -1.67 -2.04 7.69
C ASN A 50 -1.62 -2.10 9.22
N ILE A 51 -2.79 -2.14 9.88
CA ILE A 51 -2.89 -2.01 11.34
C ILE A 51 -3.13 -3.36 12.04
N ILE A 52 -3.70 -4.36 11.31
CA ILE A 52 -3.78 -5.76 11.71
C ILE A 52 -3.24 -6.64 10.59
N ASN A 53 -2.27 -7.47 10.93
CA ASN A 53 -1.70 -8.50 10.07
C ASN A 53 -2.39 -9.85 10.28
N GLY A 54 -2.61 -10.59 9.20
CA GLY A 54 -3.04 -11.98 9.19
C GLY A 54 -2.39 -12.74 8.05
N GLY A 55 -2.96 -13.87 7.63
CA GLY A 55 -2.44 -14.69 6.54
C GLY A 55 -0.95 -15.01 6.70
N GLU A 56 -0.20 -14.91 5.60
CA GLU A 56 1.26 -15.14 5.60
C GLU A 56 2.07 -14.08 6.38
N HIS A 57 1.47 -12.93 6.72
CA HIS A 57 2.16 -11.86 7.47
C HIS A 57 2.13 -12.03 8.99
N ALA A 58 1.41 -13.04 9.51
CA ALA A 58 1.30 -13.28 10.95
C ALA A 58 0.95 -14.74 11.28
N ASP A 59 1.58 -15.29 12.30
CA ASP A 59 1.21 -16.59 12.86
C ASP A 59 0.01 -16.40 13.82
N ASN A 60 -1.19 -16.30 13.24
CA ASN A 60 -2.43 -16.09 13.98
C ASN A 60 -3.64 -16.77 13.27
N SER A 61 -4.84 -16.52 13.79
CA SER A 61 -6.09 -17.12 13.31
C SER A 61 -6.83 -16.28 12.26
N VAL A 62 -6.20 -15.30 11.62
CA VAL A 62 -6.85 -14.43 10.65
C VAL A 62 -6.44 -14.85 9.24
N ASP A 63 -7.40 -15.17 8.36
CA ASP A 63 -7.09 -15.71 7.03
C ASP A 63 -6.67 -14.60 6.05
N LEU A 64 -7.32 -13.42 6.09
CA LEU A 64 -6.97 -12.28 5.24
C LEU A 64 -5.66 -11.65 5.70
N GLN A 65 -4.83 -11.23 4.75
CA GLN A 65 -3.45 -10.83 5.01
C GLN A 65 -3.31 -9.46 5.68
N GLU A 66 -4.12 -8.46 5.28
CA GLU A 66 -3.99 -7.10 5.78
C GLU A 66 -5.32 -6.39 5.99
N PHE A 67 -5.42 -5.73 7.12
CA PHE A 67 -6.51 -4.81 7.45
C PHE A 67 -5.92 -3.41 7.66
N MET A 68 -6.25 -2.51 6.75
CA MET A 68 -5.65 -1.18 6.65
C MET A 68 -6.61 -0.08 7.06
N ILE A 69 -6.05 1.02 7.57
CA ILE A 69 -6.76 2.29 7.73
C ILE A 69 -6.26 3.31 6.70
N LEU A 70 -7.19 4.08 6.16
CA LEU A 70 -6.98 5.07 5.11
C LEU A 70 -7.45 6.44 5.61
N PRO A 71 -6.55 7.34 6.07
CA PRO A 71 -6.91 8.65 6.65
C PRO A 71 -7.20 9.69 5.56
N VAL A 72 -8.27 9.47 4.79
CA VAL A 72 -8.61 10.27 3.59
C VAL A 72 -9.04 11.71 3.89
N ALA A 73 -9.47 12.01 5.12
CA ALA A 73 -9.87 13.37 5.50
C ALA A 73 -8.74 14.18 6.16
N ALA A 74 -7.54 13.63 6.28
CA ALA A 74 -6.39 14.37 6.78
C ALA A 74 -6.07 15.54 5.83
N GLY A 75 -5.57 16.64 6.39
CA GLY A 75 -5.20 17.83 5.62
C GLY A 75 -3.78 17.79 5.06
N SER A 76 -2.95 16.85 5.53
CA SER A 76 -1.54 16.71 5.17
C SER A 76 -1.05 15.30 5.43
N ILE A 77 0.12 14.93 4.93
CA ILE A 77 0.72 13.62 5.26
C ILE A 77 1.07 13.53 6.74
N ARG A 78 1.52 14.62 7.34
CA ARG A 78 1.81 14.70 8.78
C ARG A 78 0.56 14.43 9.63
N GLU A 79 -0.58 15.01 9.26
CA GLU A 79 -1.88 14.74 9.89
C GLU A 79 -2.31 13.29 9.67
N ALA A 80 -2.14 12.74 8.48
CA ALA A 80 -2.45 11.35 8.17
C ALA A 80 -1.64 10.37 9.05
N VAL A 81 -0.34 10.64 9.23
CA VAL A 81 0.54 9.85 10.11
C VAL A 81 0.09 9.98 11.58
N ARG A 82 -0.31 11.18 12.02
CA ARG A 82 -0.87 11.40 13.36
C ARG A 82 -2.15 10.59 13.57
N TYR A 83 -3.10 10.64 12.61
CA TYR A 83 -4.34 9.82 12.68
C TYR A 83 -3.99 8.34 12.83
N GLY A 84 -3.07 7.84 11.98
CA GLY A 84 -2.61 6.46 12.06
C GLY A 84 -2.02 6.10 13.42
N ALA A 85 -1.14 6.95 13.97
CA ALA A 85 -0.50 6.71 15.27
C ALA A 85 -1.53 6.68 16.42
N GLU A 86 -2.49 7.60 16.43
CA GLU A 86 -3.54 7.64 17.45
C GLU A 86 -4.44 6.40 17.37
N VAL A 87 -4.85 5.97 16.18
CA VAL A 87 -5.62 4.72 15.99
C VAL A 87 -4.79 3.50 16.38
N PHE A 88 -3.50 3.45 16.01
CA PHE A 88 -2.61 2.34 16.39
C PHE A 88 -2.51 2.17 17.91
N HIS A 89 -2.33 3.27 18.66
CA HIS A 89 -2.31 3.23 20.11
C HIS A 89 -3.68 2.91 20.74
N ALA A 90 -4.77 3.41 20.14
CA ALA A 90 -6.12 3.06 20.57
C ALA A 90 -6.38 1.56 20.38
N LEU A 91 -5.98 0.98 19.20
CA LEU A 91 -6.12 -0.45 18.92
C LEU A 91 -5.30 -1.30 19.92
N LYS A 92 -4.06 -0.88 20.23
CA LYS A 92 -3.29 -1.55 21.28
C LYS A 92 -4.05 -1.63 22.60
N SER A 93 -4.73 -0.55 22.98
CA SER A 93 -5.54 -0.50 24.20
C SER A 93 -6.80 -1.36 24.11
N VAL A 94 -7.47 -1.41 22.94
CA VAL A 94 -8.64 -2.28 22.71
C VAL A 94 -8.24 -3.75 22.82
N LEU A 95 -7.18 -4.17 22.11
CA LEU A 95 -6.67 -5.54 22.17
C LEU A 95 -6.23 -5.94 23.57
N GLY A 96 -5.47 -5.08 24.26
CA GLY A 96 -5.05 -5.32 25.65
C GLY A 96 -6.23 -5.46 26.62
N GLY A 97 -7.29 -4.65 26.44
CA GLY A 97 -8.52 -4.75 27.23
C GLY A 97 -9.29 -6.06 27.02
N ARG A 98 -9.09 -6.70 25.89
CA ARG A 98 -9.64 -8.03 25.54
C ARG A 98 -8.69 -9.19 25.87
N ALA A 99 -7.55 -8.92 26.51
CA ALA A 99 -6.48 -9.87 26.79
C ALA A 99 -5.91 -10.55 25.52
N LEU A 100 -5.96 -9.85 24.37
CA LEU A 100 -5.39 -10.27 23.09
C LEU A 100 -3.93 -9.81 22.95
N ALA A 101 -3.16 -10.52 22.12
CA ALA A 101 -1.77 -10.20 21.84
C ALA A 101 -1.63 -8.81 21.17
N THR A 102 -0.60 -8.07 21.60
CA THR A 102 -0.20 -6.78 21.00
C THR A 102 1.21 -6.85 20.38
N THR A 103 1.66 -8.06 20.07
CA THR A 103 2.83 -8.29 19.21
C THR A 103 2.49 -7.92 17.79
N VAL A 104 3.51 -7.57 17.01
CA VAL A 104 3.32 -7.14 15.62
C VAL A 104 3.81 -8.19 14.64
N GLY A 105 3.16 -8.24 13.49
CA GLY A 105 3.53 -9.08 12.36
C GLY A 105 4.62 -8.44 11.48
N ASP A 106 4.82 -9.02 10.31
CA ASP A 106 5.90 -8.65 9.39
C ASP A 106 5.83 -7.21 8.90
N GLU A 107 4.64 -6.67 8.75
CA GLU A 107 4.44 -5.29 8.31
C GLU A 107 4.21 -4.28 9.43
N GLY A 108 4.38 -4.70 10.69
CA GLY A 108 4.31 -3.83 11.86
C GLY A 108 2.90 -3.60 12.39
N GLY A 109 1.85 -4.16 11.77
CA GLY A 109 0.49 -4.22 12.33
C GLY A 109 0.40 -5.24 13.46
N PHE A 110 -0.59 -5.14 14.33
CA PHE A 110 -0.81 -6.13 15.40
C PHE A 110 -1.21 -7.48 14.82
N ALA A 111 -0.85 -8.56 15.51
CA ALA A 111 -1.11 -9.94 15.10
C ALA A 111 -1.88 -10.73 16.19
N PRO A 112 -3.09 -10.29 16.58
CA PRO A 112 -3.89 -10.98 17.59
C PRO A 112 -4.53 -12.27 17.01
N ASN A 113 -4.78 -13.25 17.87
CA ASN A 113 -5.68 -14.36 17.56
C ASN A 113 -7.13 -13.89 17.75
N LEU A 114 -7.79 -13.61 16.63
CA LEU A 114 -9.20 -13.21 16.59
C LEU A 114 -10.10 -14.40 16.25
N ARG A 115 -11.40 -14.26 16.55
CA ARG A 115 -12.38 -15.35 16.31
C ARG A 115 -12.78 -15.46 14.84
N SER A 116 -12.61 -14.37 14.07
CA SER A 116 -12.95 -14.29 12.66
C SER A 116 -12.23 -13.13 11.99
N ASN A 117 -12.19 -13.12 10.66
CA ASN A 117 -11.73 -11.98 9.87
C ASN A 117 -12.62 -10.73 10.11
N GLU A 118 -13.91 -10.92 10.34
CA GLU A 118 -14.85 -9.82 10.65
C GLU A 118 -14.52 -9.15 11.99
N GLU A 119 -14.09 -9.91 13.01
CA GLU A 119 -13.66 -9.33 14.29
C GLU A 119 -12.46 -8.38 14.12
N ALA A 120 -11.59 -8.62 13.12
CA ALA A 120 -10.51 -7.67 12.81
C ALA A 120 -11.06 -6.30 12.37
N ILE A 121 -12.09 -6.30 11.53
CA ILE A 121 -12.78 -5.06 11.14
C ILE A 121 -13.41 -4.38 12.36
N GLU A 122 -14.13 -5.13 13.19
CA GLU A 122 -14.83 -4.60 14.36
C GLU A 122 -13.88 -3.94 15.38
N VAL A 123 -12.74 -4.58 15.70
CA VAL A 123 -11.78 -4.01 16.66
C VAL A 123 -11.08 -2.77 16.09
N ILE A 124 -10.88 -2.68 14.78
CA ILE A 124 -10.35 -1.48 14.12
C ILE A 124 -11.37 -0.35 14.20
N LEU A 125 -12.65 -0.60 13.93
CA LEU A 125 -13.71 0.41 14.04
C LEU A 125 -13.82 0.94 15.48
N GLU A 126 -13.77 0.06 16.49
CA GLU A 126 -13.72 0.46 17.90
C GLU A 126 -12.48 1.34 18.20
N ALA A 127 -11.33 1.00 17.62
CA ALA A 127 -10.11 1.78 17.80
C ALA A 127 -10.19 3.16 17.13
N ILE A 128 -10.79 3.26 15.94
CA ILE A 128 -11.02 4.53 15.23
C ILE A 128 -11.92 5.44 16.08
N GLU A 129 -13.03 4.93 16.59
CA GLU A 129 -13.94 5.66 17.45
C GLU A 129 -13.27 6.09 18.76
N LYS A 130 -12.53 5.18 19.40
CA LYS A 130 -11.78 5.45 20.63
C LYS A 130 -10.70 6.51 20.46
N ALA A 131 -10.11 6.60 19.26
CA ALA A 131 -9.15 7.66 18.90
C ALA A 131 -9.84 9.01 18.60
N GLY A 132 -11.18 9.05 18.58
CA GLY A 132 -11.96 10.27 18.34
C GLY A 132 -12.25 10.57 16.86
N PHE A 133 -12.01 9.61 15.96
CA PHE A 133 -12.31 9.75 14.54
C PHE A 133 -13.60 9.04 14.15
N LYS A 134 -14.15 9.41 13.01
CA LYS A 134 -15.36 8.81 12.41
C LYS A 134 -14.99 7.89 11.27
N ALA A 135 -15.25 6.59 11.42
CA ALA A 135 -15.12 5.63 10.33
C ALA A 135 -16.08 5.98 9.18
N GLY A 136 -15.60 5.88 7.94
CA GLY A 136 -16.35 6.25 6.75
C GLY A 136 -16.43 7.75 6.47
N ALA A 137 -15.84 8.59 7.34
CA ALA A 137 -15.76 10.04 7.12
C ALA A 137 -14.32 10.54 7.21
N ASP A 138 -13.66 10.31 8.35
CA ASP A 138 -12.28 10.73 8.57
C ASP A 138 -11.29 9.65 8.09
N ILE A 139 -11.61 8.40 8.40
CA ILE A 139 -10.80 7.22 8.12
C ILE A 139 -11.71 6.15 7.48
N HIS A 140 -11.28 5.60 6.36
CA HIS A 140 -11.88 4.43 5.72
C HIS A 140 -11.02 3.20 5.97
N LEU A 141 -11.55 2.03 5.63
CA LEU A 141 -10.85 0.76 5.70
C LEU A 141 -10.35 0.33 4.32
N GLY A 142 -9.22 -0.36 4.32
CA GLY A 142 -8.71 -1.11 3.18
C GLY A 142 -8.44 -2.54 3.61
N LEU A 143 -8.63 -3.47 2.70
CA LEU A 143 -8.30 -4.87 2.88
C LEU A 143 -7.27 -5.30 1.84
N ASP A 144 -6.38 -6.19 2.22
CA ASP A 144 -5.66 -7.05 1.28
C ASP A 144 -6.02 -8.49 1.62
N ALA A 145 -6.80 -9.12 0.75
CA ALA A 145 -7.26 -10.46 0.99
C ALA A 145 -6.17 -11.49 0.70
N ALA A 146 -5.27 -11.21 -0.25
CA ALA A 146 -4.28 -12.14 -0.77
C ALA A 146 -4.91 -13.52 -1.05
N SER A 147 -6.01 -13.51 -1.82
CA SER A 147 -6.94 -14.64 -1.89
C SER A 147 -6.33 -15.92 -2.48
N SER A 148 -5.22 -15.80 -3.22
CA SER A 148 -4.48 -16.94 -3.75
C SER A 148 -3.94 -17.85 -2.64
N GLU A 149 -3.67 -17.34 -1.44
CA GLU A 149 -3.14 -18.12 -0.31
C GLU A 149 -4.15 -19.13 0.25
N PHE A 150 -5.43 -18.82 0.15
CA PHE A 150 -6.52 -19.72 0.61
C PHE A 150 -7.42 -20.23 -0.51
N TYR A 151 -7.02 -20.05 -1.78
CA TYR A 151 -7.70 -20.65 -2.93
C TYR A 151 -7.19 -22.06 -3.19
N LYS A 152 -8.05 -23.09 -3.01
CA LYS A 152 -7.69 -24.50 -3.13
C LYS A 152 -8.79 -25.24 -3.86
N ASP A 153 -8.41 -26.02 -4.88
CA ASP A 153 -9.32 -26.86 -5.64
C ASP A 153 -10.58 -26.13 -6.15
N GLY A 154 -10.41 -24.88 -6.64
CA GLY A 154 -11.50 -24.06 -7.15
C GLY A 154 -12.37 -23.42 -6.07
N ARG A 155 -11.91 -23.35 -4.83
CA ARG A 155 -12.65 -22.79 -3.70
C ARG A 155 -11.80 -21.89 -2.82
N TYR A 156 -12.42 -20.85 -2.32
CA TYR A 156 -11.87 -19.96 -1.30
C TYR A 156 -12.20 -20.53 0.08
N VAL A 157 -11.18 -20.95 0.82
CA VAL A 157 -11.32 -21.65 2.09
C VAL A 157 -10.81 -20.78 3.23
N LEU A 158 -11.72 -20.17 3.99
CA LEU A 158 -11.39 -19.44 5.21
C LEU A 158 -11.29 -20.46 6.35
N GLY A 159 -10.05 -20.92 6.60
CA GLY A 159 -9.79 -22.03 7.51
C GLY A 159 -10.11 -21.69 8.96
N SER A 160 -9.88 -20.45 9.39
CA SER A 160 -10.18 -19.97 10.74
C SER A 160 -11.68 -19.99 11.07
N GLU A 161 -12.53 -19.83 10.06
CA GLU A 161 -13.98 -19.74 10.22
C GLU A 161 -14.71 -21.01 9.75
N GLY A 162 -14.00 -21.96 9.17
CA GLY A 162 -14.60 -23.18 8.60
C GLY A 162 -15.55 -22.89 7.42
N LYS A 163 -15.35 -21.75 6.73
CA LYS A 163 -16.14 -21.33 5.58
C LYS A 163 -15.45 -21.70 4.27
N SER A 164 -16.24 -22.04 3.25
CA SER A 164 -15.72 -22.33 1.92
C SER A 164 -16.70 -21.84 0.85
N PHE A 165 -16.17 -21.14 -0.15
CA PHE A 165 -16.94 -20.48 -1.19
C PHE A 165 -16.44 -20.88 -2.58
N ASP A 166 -17.33 -20.92 -3.56
CA ASP A 166 -16.95 -20.75 -4.96
C ASP A 166 -16.68 -19.25 -5.27
N SER A 167 -16.26 -18.93 -6.48
CA SER A 167 -15.95 -17.54 -6.88
C SER A 167 -17.14 -16.59 -6.66
N ALA A 168 -18.35 -17.02 -7.03
CA ALA A 168 -19.55 -16.21 -6.86
C ALA A 168 -19.91 -16.00 -5.37
N GLY A 169 -19.77 -17.04 -4.57
CA GLY A 169 -19.98 -17.01 -3.12
C GLY A 169 -18.99 -16.08 -2.42
N PHE A 170 -17.72 -16.13 -2.79
CA PHE A 170 -16.70 -15.27 -2.20
C PHE A 170 -16.85 -13.80 -2.62
N ALA A 171 -17.16 -13.54 -3.90
CA ALA A 171 -17.49 -12.19 -4.35
C ALA A 171 -18.73 -11.62 -3.60
N ASN A 172 -19.76 -12.44 -3.31
CA ASN A 172 -20.89 -12.02 -2.50
C ASN A 172 -20.50 -11.79 -1.03
N PHE A 173 -19.60 -12.58 -0.48
CA PHE A 173 -19.08 -12.40 0.88
C PHE A 173 -18.37 -11.04 1.03
N LEU A 174 -17.47 -10.69 0.11
CA LEU A 174 -16.81 -9.38 0.09
C LEU A 174 -17.83 -8.23 -0.14
N THR A 175 -18.82 -8.44 -1.02
CA THR A 175 -19.89 -7.46 -1.25
C THR A 175 -20.66 -7.18 0.04
N GLY A 176 -21.00 -8.21 0.82
CA GLY A 176 -21.67 -8.04 2.11
C GLY A 176 -20.86 -7.18 3.09
N TRP A 177 -19.55 -7.31 3.11
CA TRP A 177 -18.69 -6.46 3.93
C TRP A 177 -18.65 -5.00 3.45
N VAL A 178 -18.60 -4.78 2.14
CA VAL A 178 -18.68 -3.41 1.57
C VAL A 178 -20.03 -2.75 1.86
N ASP A 179 -21.11 -3.54 1.95
CA ASP A 179 -22.45 -3.03 2.33
C ASP A 179 -22.52 -2.63 3.81
N GLN A 180 -21.76 -3.30 4.66
CA GLN A 180 -21.84 -3.16 6.12
C GLN A 180 -20.77 -2.22 6.68
N TYR A 181 -19.58 -2.18 6.11
CA TYR A 181 -18.39 -1.50 6.64
C TYR A 181 -17.88 -0.43 5.66
N PRO A 182 -17.22 0.63 6.13
CA PRO A 182 -16.69 1.69 5.29
C PRO A 182 -15.40 1.27 4.58
N ILE A 183 -15.45 0.16 3.84
CA ILE A 183 -14.35 -0.36 3.04
C ILE A 183 -14.27 0.44 1.75
N LEU A 184 -13.08 0.95 1.42
CA LEU A 184 -12.81 1.77 0.26
C LEU A 184 -11.92 1.07 -0.77
N SER A 185 -11.11 0.09 -0.33
CA SER A 185 -10.16 -0.62 -1.18
C SER A 185 -10.06 -2.08 -0.78
N ILE A 186 -10.01 -2.97 -1.78
CA ILE A 186 -9.76 -4.41 -1.60
C ILE A 186 -8.64 -4.82 -2.56
N GLY A 187 -7.52 -5.29 -2.01
CA GLY A 187 -6.42 -5.90 -2.74
C GLY A 187 -6.62 -7.39 -2.88
N ASP A 188 -6.26 -7.94 -4.03
CA ASP A 188 -6.33 -9.35 -4.40
C ASP A 188 -7.57 -10.08 -3.86
N GLY A 189 -8.73 -9.45 -4.17
CA GLY A 189 -10.03 -9.95 -3.73
C GLY A 189 -10.42 -11.31 -4.32
N MET A 190 -9.70 -11.79 -5.34
CA MET A 190 -9.85 -13.11 -5.94
C MET A 190 -8.46 -13.70 -6.21
N ASP A 191 -8.38 -15.01 -6.45
CA ASP A 191 -7.16 -15.70 -6.88
C ASP A 191 -6.60 -15.13 -8.19
N GLU A 192 -5.27 -15.09 -8.32
CA GLU A 192 -4.58 -14.53 -9.49
C GLU A 192 -4.92 -15.23 -10.81
N GLY A 193 -5.34 -16.51 -10.76
CA GLY A 193 -5.80 -17.30 -11.91
C GLY A 193 -7.32 -17.28 -12.12
N ASP A 194 -8.11 -16.78 -11.18
CA ASP A 194 -9.59 -16.75 -11.27
C ASP A 194 -10.09 -15.47 -11.97
N TRP A 195 -9.78 -15.34 -13.25
CA TRP A 195 -10.15 -14.14 -14.04
C TRP A 195 -11.67 -13.94 -14.19
N ASP A 196 -12.45 -15.02 -14.20
CA ASP A 196 -13.91 -14.95 -14.25
C ASP A 196 -14.46 -14.46 -12.88
N GLY A 197 -13.87 -14.92 -11.78
CA GLY A 197 -14.15 -14.41 -10.44
C GLY A 197 -13.81 -12.94 -10.29
N TRP A 198 -12.65 -12.52 -10.77
CA TRP A 198 -12.25 -11.11 -10.80
C TRP A 198 -13.20 -10.25 -11.63
N LYS A 199 -13.64 -10.73 -12.79
CA LYS A 199 -14.64 -10.04 -13.61
C LYS A 199 -15.95 -9.86 -12.86
N LEU A 200 -16.44 -10.92 -12.23
CA LEU A 200 -17.65 -10.88 -11.41
C LEU A 200 -17.53 -9.90 -10.22
N LEU A 201 -16.40 -9.92 -9.52
CA LEU A 201 -16.14 -9.01 -8.41
C LEU A 201 -16.11 -7.55 -8.90
N THR A 202 -15.48 -7.29 -10.04
CA THR A 202 -15.42 -5.95 -10.64
C THR A 202 -16.79 -5.44 -11.05
N GLU A 203 -17.64 -6.28 -11.65
CA GLU A 203 -19.04 -5.92 -11.99
C GLU A 203 -19.88 -5.60 -10.76
N LYS A 204 -19.62 -6.23 -9.61
CA LYS A 204 -20.36 -5.98 -8.36
C LYS A 204 -19.88 -4.75 -7.59
N LEU A 205 -18.58 -4.52 -7.55
CA LEU A 205 -17.95 -3.57 -6.63
C LEU A 205 -17.11 -2.48 -7.30
N GLY A 206 -16.78 -2.59 -8.59
CA GLY A 206 -15.85 -1.70 -9.25
C GLY A 206 -16.26 -0.22 -9.27
N ASP A 207 -17.57 0.08 -9.25
CA ASP A 207 -18.09 1.45 -9.14
C ASP A 207 -18.17 1.96 -7.70
N ARG A 208 -17.90 1.11 -6.70
CA ARG A 208 -18.12 1.40 -5.28
C ARG A 208 -16.82 1.45 -4.47
N VAL A 209 -15.88 0.60 -4.82
CA VAL A 209 -14.58 0.48 -4.13
C VAL A 209 -13.44 0.30 -5.13
N GLN A 210 -12.25 0.63 -4.69
CA GLN A 210 -11.04 0.33 -5.41
C GLN A 210 -10.73 -1.18 -5.31
N LEU A 211 -10.56 -1.83 -6.45
CA LEU A 211 -10.15 -3.23 -6.57
C LEU A 211 -8.72 -3.28 -7.09
N VAL A 212 -7.77 -3.62 -6.23
CA VAL A 212 -6.34 -3.56 -6.52
C VAL A 212 -5.85 -4.95 -6.92
N GLY A 213 -5.29 -5.09 -8.11
CA GLY A 213 -4.55 -6.29 -8.50
C GLY A 213 -3.08 -6.18 -8.09
N ASP A 214 -2.65 -7.02 -7.17
CA ASP A 214 -1.26 -7.22 -6.76
C ASP A 214 -0.70 -8.46 -7.48
N ASP A 215 -0.96 -9.66 -6.98
CA ASP A 215 -0.53 -10.90 -7.61
C ASP A 215 -1.20 -11.13 -8.97
N LEU A 216 -2.42 -10.59 -9.16
CA LEU A 216 -3.09 -10.58 -10.46
C LEU A 216 -2.25 -9.93 -11.55
N PHE A 217 -1.59 -8.80 -11.28
CA PHE A 217 -0.90 -7.99 -12.29
C PHE A 217 0.62 -8.04 -12.20
N VAL A 218 1.17 -8.37 -11.02
CA VAL A 218 2.62 -8.45 -10.72
C VAL A 218 3.44 -7.27 -11.28
N THR A 219 2.84 -6.08 -11.31
CA THR A 219 3.41 -4.85 -11.93
C THR A 219 3.75 -5.03 -13.42
N ASN A 220 3.20 -6.03 -14.11
CA ASN A 220 3.52 -6.37 -15.49
C ASN A 220 2.55 -5.68 -16.45
N THR A 221 3.10 -4.90 -17.40
CA THR A 221 2.31 -4.12 -18.38
C THR A 221 1.49 -5.00 -19.32
N GLY A 222 1.97 -6.20 -19.68
CA GLY A 222 1.24 -7.13 -20.54
C GLY A 222 0.00 -7.69 -19.85
N ILE A 223 0.14 -8.10 -18.59
CA ILE A 223 -0.96 -8.64 -17.78
C ILE A 223 -1.94 -7.51 -17.40
N LEU A 224 -1.42 -6.33 -17.04
CA LEU A 224 -2.26 -5.15 -16.78
C LEU A 224 -3.10 -4.80 -18.02
N LYS A 225 -2.49 -4.82 -19.23
CA LYS A 225 -3.22 -4.57 -20.47
C LYS A 225 -4.36 -5.57 -20.67
N GLU A 226 -4.12 -6.86 -20.42
CA GLU A 226 -5.15 -7.89 -20.48
C GLU A 226 -6.29 -7.60 -19.50
N GLY A 227 -5.97 -7.20 -18.24
CA GLY A 227 -6.98 -6.82 -17.27
C GLY A 227 -7.82 -5.63 -17.70
N ILE A 228 -7.18 -4.59 -18.24
CA ILE A 228 -7.85 -3.41 -18.81
C ILE A 228 -8.79 -3.81 -19.94
N ASP A 229 -8.31 -4.60 -20.91
CA ASP A 229 -9.10 -5.04 -22.07
C ASP A 229 -10.31 -5.89 -21.66
N LYS A 230 -10.20 -6.66 -20.58
CA LYS A 230 -11.28 -7.47 -20.00
C LYS A 230 -12.17 -6.72 -19.00
N GLY A 231 -11.77 -5.54 -18.59
CA GLY A 231 -12.46 -4.75 -17.53
C GLY A 231 -12.44 -5.48 -16.20
N VAL A 232 -11.26 -5.89 -15.74
CA VAL A 232 -10.99 -6.61 -14.50
C VAL A 232 -10.17 -5.73 -13.58
N ALA A 233 -10.60 -5.60 -12.31
CA ALA A 233 -10.07 -4.65 -11.33
C ALA A 233 -10.28 -3.18 -11.78
N ASN A 234 -9.73 -2.22 -11.03
CA ASN A 234 -9.71 -0.79 -11.37
C ASN A 234 -8.49 -0.06 -10.78
N SER A 235 -7.55 -0.85 -10.24
CA SER A 235 -6.29 -0.38 -9.66
C SER A 235 -5.20 -1.44 -9.76
N ILE A 236 -3.94 -1.01 -9.75
CA ILE A 236 -2.78 -1.89 -9.72
C ILE A 236 -1.89 -1.57 -8.53
N LEU A 237 -1.35 -2.61 -7.88
CA LEU A 237 -0.26 -2.45 -6.92
C LEU A 237 1.08 -2.41 -7.66
N ILE A 238 1.91 -1.44 -7.31
CA ILE A 238 3.19 -1.18 -7.97
C ILE A 238 4.34 -1.57 -7.05
N LYS A 239 5.03 -2.63 -7.42
CA LYS A 239 6.25 -3.12 -6.75
C LYS A 239 7.41 -3.05 -7.74
N PHE A 240 8.21 -1.97 -7.71
CA PHE A 240 9.26 -1.71 -8.70
C PHE A 240 10.31 -2.81 -8.80
N ASN A 241 10.56 -3.54 -7.72
CA ASN A 241 11.50 -4.66 -7.69
C ASN A 241 10.86 -6.00 -8.13
N GLN A 242 9.56 -6.05 -8.36
CA GLN A 242 8.86 -7.23 -8.90
C GLN A 242 8.99 -7.26 -10.43
N ILE A 243 8.72 -6.14 -11.11
CA ILE A 243 8.97 -6.00 -12.55
C ILE A 243 10.45 -5.83 -12.86
N GLY A 244 11.23 -5.17 -11.99
CA GLY A 244 12.69 -5.18 -11.98
C GLY A 244 13.38 -3.93 -12.53
N THR A 245 12.71 -3.06 -13.27
CA THR A 245 13.28 -1.78 -13.72
C THR A 245 12.35 -0.61 -13.43
N LEU A 246 12.94 0.57 -13.22
CA LEU A 246 12.17 1.79 -13.03
C LEU A 246 11.41 2.19 -14.30
N THR A 247 11.97 1.95 -15.48
CA THR A 247 11.32 2.24 -16.75
C THR A 247 10.00 1.47 -16.89
N GLU A 248 10.02 0.16 -16.69
CA GLU A 248 8.83 -0.68 -16.74
C GLU A 248 7.83 -0.32 -15.64
N THR A 249 8.31 0.03 -14.44
CA THR A 249 7.47 0.54 -13.34
C THR A 249 6.70 1.80 -13.76
N LEU A 250 7.39 2.78 -14.33
CA LEU A 250 6.76 4.03 -14.80
C LEU A 250 5.82 3.78 -15.99
N GLU A 251 6.11 2.81 -16.85
CA GLU A 251 5.22 2.40 -17.93
C GLU A 251 3.93 1.78 -17.39
N ALA A 252 4.01 0.91 -16.37
CA ALA A 252 2.84 0.32 -15.74
C ALA A 252 1.94 1.40 -15.09
N ILE A 253 2.53 2.37 -14.38
CA ILE A 253 1.79 3.50 -13.79
C ILE A 253 1.10 4.33 -14.88
N ARG A 254 1.81 4.69 -15.96
CA ARG A 254 1.23 5.48 -17.07
C ARG A 254 0.10 4.71 -17.76
N MET A 255 0.27 3.40 -17.98
CA MET A 255 -0.76 2.55 -18.59
C MET A 255 -2.02 2.50 -17.72
N ALA A 256 -1.86 2.29 -16.41
CA ALA A 256 -2.97 2.31 -15.45
C ALA A 256 -3.74 3.63 -15.51
N HIS A 257 -3.04 4.76 -15.33
CA HIS A 257 -3.67 6.09 -15.38
C HIS A 257 -4.32 6.40 -16.73
N GLY A 258 -3.68 6.00 -17.84
CA GLY A 258 -4.23 6.17 -19.19
C GLY A 258 -5.53 5.40 -19.44
N ALA A 259 -5.76 4.33 -18.68
CA ALA A 259 -6.99 3.52 -18.72
C ALA A 259 -8.02 3.91 -17.64
N GLY A 260 -7.74 4.92 -16.82
CA GLY A 260 -8.60 5.31 -15.69
C GLY A 260 -8.45 4.43 -14.46
N TYR A 261 -7.45 3.56 -14.41
CA TYR A 261 -7.09 2.80 -13.21
C TYR A 261 -6.25 3.67 -12.28
N SER A 262 -6.41 3.48 -10.98
CA SER A 262 -5.47 4.01 -10.00
C SER A 262 -4.23 3.12 -9.88
N ALA A 263 -3.19 3.66 -9.25
CA ALA A 263 -1.98 2.92 -8.93
C ALA A 263 -1.59 3.17 -7.47
N VAL A 264 -1.21 2.12 -6.77
CA VAL A 264 -0.76 2.17 -5.37
C VAL A 264 0.72 1.81 -5.33
N ILE A 265 1.56 2.73 -4.91
CA ILE A 265 2.99 2.41 -4.71
C ILE A 265 3.15 1.58 -3.45
N SER A 266 3.85 0.46 -3.55
CA SER A 266 3.91 -0.54 -2.47
C SER A 266 5.33 -0.92 -2.09
N HIS A 267 5.48 -1.24 -0.81
CA HIS A 267 6.60 -1.98 -0.24
C HIS A 267 6.50 -3.49 -0.56
N ARG A 268 7.36 -4.27 0.06
CA ARG A 268 7.30 -5.74 0.10
C ARG A 268 7.18 -6.22 1.55
N SER A 269 6.80 -7.49 1.75
CA SER A 269 6.82 -8.14 3.09
C SER A 269 8.22 -8.12 3.71
N GLY A 270 9.26 -8.42 2.93
CA GLY A 270 10.66 -8.20 3.30
C GLY A 270 11.10 -6.80 2.87
N GLU A 271 11.42 -5.91 3.82
CA GLU A 271 11.79 -4.51 3.60
C GLU A 271 13.07 -4.09 4.34
N THR A 272 13.61 -2.96 3.90
CA THR A 272 14.71 -2.24 4.54
C THR A 272 14.28 -0.81 4.89
N GLU A 273 15.19 -0.01 5.46
CA GLU A 273 14.93 1.41 5.70
C GLU A 273 15.08 2.29 4.44
N ASP A 274 15.26 1.71 3.25
CA ASP A 274 15.25 2.45 1.99
C ASP A 274 13.90 3.17 1.79
N THR A 275 13.94 4.39 1.27
CA THR A 275 12.78 5.28 1.16
C THR A 275 12.38 5.58 -0.28
N THR A 276 12.99 4.94 -1.27
CA THR A 276 12.76 5.18 -2.70
C THR A 276 11.29 5.17 -3.09
N ILE A 277 10.49 4.26 -2.50
CA ILE A 277 9.04 4.19 -2.80
C ILE A 277 8.26 5.42 -2.35
N ALA A 278 8.70 6.12 -1.29
CA ALA A 278 8.08 7.37 -0.86
C ALA A 278 8.31 8.49 -1.90
N ASP A 279 9.54 8.62 -2.38
CA ASP A 279 9.89 9.54 -3.46
C ASP A 279 9.15 9.21 -4.75
N LEU A 280 9.05 7.91 -5.11
CA LEU A 280 8.34 7.44 -6.30
C LEU A 280 6.84 7.78 -6.23
N ALA A 281 6.19 7.56 -5.09
CA ALA A 281 4.76 7.86 -4.92
C ALA A 281 4.46 9.34 -5.13
N VAL A 282 5.32 10.23 -4.59
CA VAL A 282 5.17 11.69 -4.77
C VAL A 282 5.47 12.09 -6.22
N ALA A 283 6.55 11.58 -6.79
CA ALA A 283 7.03 11.90 -8.14
C ALA A 283 6.01 11.55 -9.24
N THR A 284 5.31 10.42 -9.06
CA THR A 284 4.34 9.91 -10.05
C THR A 284 2.91 10.35 -9.79
N ALA A 285 2.70 11.14 -8.72
CA ALA A 285 1.39 11.65 -8.32
C ALA A 285 0.29 10.57 -8.23
N THR A 286 0.66 9.31 -7.91
CA THR A 286 -0.29 8.19 -7.80
C THR A 286 -1.33 8.40 -6.71
N GLY A 287 -1.02 9.25 -5.74
CA GLY A 287 -1.94 9.63 -4.66
C GLY A 287 -2.12 8.57 -3.57
N GLN A 288 -1.48 7.41 -3.67
CA GLN A 288 -1.60 6.32 -2.71
C GLN A 288 -0.28 5.61 -2.48
N ILE A 289 -0.02 5.18 -1.23
CA ILE A 289 1.14 4.36 -0.86
C ILE A 289 0.73 3.32 0.18
N LYS A 290 1.14 2.06 -0.04
CA LYS A 290 1.01 0.95 0.91
C LYS A 290 2.39 0.62 1.43
N THR A 291 2.68 0.91 2.70
CA THR A 291 4.04 0.76 3.26
C THR A 291 4.06 0.26 4.70
N GLY A 292 3.08 -0.55 5.07
CA GLY A 292 2.99 -1.17 6.39
C GLY A 292 2.41 -0.25 7.45
N SER A 293 2.70 -0.55 8.70
CA SER A 293 2.11 0.09 9.88
C SER A 293 2.99 1.20 10.48
N LEU A 294 2.57 1.68 11.65
CA LEU A 294 3.23 2.74 12.44
C LEU A 294 4.27 2.16 13.43
N SER A 295 4.81 1.00 13.13
CA SER A 295 5.88 0.34 13.90
C SER A 295 6.88 -0.30 12.95
N ARG A 296 8.05 -0.69 13.45
CA ARG A 296 9.22 -1.18 12.71
C ARG A 296 9.88 -0.07 11.86
N SER A 297 11.19 0.09 11.97
CA SER A 297 11.93 1.17 11.31
C SER A 297 11.91 1.07 9.78
N ASP A 298 11.86 -0.16 9.25
CA ASP A 298 11.71 -0.47 7.83
C ASP A 298 10.39 0.07 7.22
N ARG A 299 9.35 0.26 8.01
CA ARG A 299 8.08 0.88 7.60
C ARG A 299 8.07 2.38 7.87
N ILE A 300 8.42 2.78 9.09
CA ILE A 300 8.40 4.20 9.53
C ILE A 300 9.34 5.08 8.70
N ALA A 301 10.43 4.53 8.17
CA ALA A 301 11.36 5.27 7.32
C ALA A 301 10.66 5.96 6.13
N LYS A 302 9.68 5.28 5.50
CA LYS A 302 8.90 5.80 4.36
C LYS A 302 7.98 6.94 4.78
N TYR A 303 7.29 6.80 5.91
CA TYR A 303 6.46 7.88 6.48
C TYR A 303 7.29 9.10 6.83
N ASN A 304 8.46 8.89 7.45
CA ASN A 304 9.39 9.98 7.76
C ASN A 304 9.89 10.68 6.49
N GLN A 305 10.14 9.94 5.40
CA GLN A 305 10.53 10.51 4.12
C GLN A 305 9.40 11.34 3.50
N LEU A 306 8.18 10.83 3.52
CA LEU A 306 7.01 11.60 3.05
C LEU A 306 6.86 12.92 3.80
N MET A 307 7.02 12.93 5.13
CA MET A 307 6.98 14.16 5.93
C MET A 307 8.12 15.12 5.58
N ARG A 308 9.33 14.62 5.27
CA ARG A 308 10.45 15.46 4.79
C ARG A 308 10.17 16.06 3.42
N ILE A 309 9.55 15.30 2.52
CA ILE A 309 9.14 15.80 1.20
C ILE A 309 8.06 16.87 1.36
N GLU A 310 7.08 16.66 2.23
CA GLU A 310 6.06 17.66 2.56
C GLU A 310 6.69 18.97 3.06
N ASP A 311 7.66 18.89 3.99
CA ASP A 311 8.40 20.06 4.47
C ASP A 311 9.18 20.77 3.34
N GLN A 312 9.73 20.02 2.38
CA GLN A 312 10.45 20.59 1.22
C GLN A 312 9.53 21.27 0.21
N LEU A 313 8.33 20.73 -0.01
CA LEU A 313 7.32 21.27 -0.89
C LEU A 313 6.62 22.51 -0.27
N GLY A 314 6.52 22.56 1.07
CA GLY A 314 5.86 23.66 1.76
C GLY A 314 4.41 23.83 1.30
N ASP A 315 4.07 25.04 0.84
CA ASP A 315 2.71 25.37 0.39
C ASP A 315 2.29 24.64 -0.90
N ASP A 316 3.24 24.08 -1.64
CA ASP A 316 2.96 23.27 -2.84
C ASP A 316 2.65 21.80 -2.51
N ALA A 317 2.74 21.40 -1.24
CA ALA A 317 2.40 20.06 -0.81
C ALA A 317 0.88 19.83 -0.81
N VAL A 318 0.38 19.12 -1.82
CA VAL A 318 -1.04 18.80 -1.95
C VAL A 318 -1.28 17.36 -1.50
N TYR A 319 -1.99 17.20 -0.39
CA TYR A 319 -2.42 15.87 0.08
C TYR A 319 -3.55 15.33 -0.78
N ALA A 320 -3.41 14.10 -1.26
CA ALA A 320 -4.36 13.50 -2.19
C ALA A 320 -5.76 13.32 -1.61
N GLY A 321 -5.85 12.92 -0.34
CA GLY A 321 -7.12 12.75 0.35
C GLY A 321 -8.12 11.91 -0.43
N LYS A 322 -9.41 12.28 -0.36
CA LYS A 322 -10.49 11.57 -1.06
C LYS A 322 -10.29 11.46 -2.57
N SER A 323 -9.64 12.45 -3.18
CA SER A 323 -9.45 12.46 -4.63
C SER A 323 -8.43 11.42 -5.14
N ALA A 324 -7.75 10.69 -4.25
CA ALA A 324 -6.96 9.52 -4.61
C ALA A 324 -7.83 8.30 -4.98
N PHE A 325 -9.11 8.31 -4.58
CA PHE A 325 -10.02 7.18 -4.75
C PHE A 325 -11.19 7.60 -5.65
N PRO A 326 -11.24 7.10 -6.90
CA PRO A 326 -12.27 7.51 -7.87
C PRO A 326 -13.71 7.20 -7.42
N SER A 327 -13.90 6.29 -6.48
CA SER A 327 -15.21 5.88 -5.94
C SER A 327 -15.73 6.78 -4.80
N LEU A 328 -14.98 7.81 -4.37
CA LEU A 328 -15.40 8.78 -3.34
C LEU A 328 -15.87 10.14 -3.94
#